data_c6cc843b74759e63812027e16d9d8a5b
#
_entry.id   c6cc843b74759e63812027e16d9d8a5b
#
_cell.length_a   1.000
_cell.length_b   1.000
_cell.length_c   1.000
_cell.angle_alpha   90.00
_cell.angle_beta   90.00
_cell.angle_gamma   90.00
#
_symmetry.space_group_name_H-M   'P 1'
#
loop_
_entity.id
_entity.type
_entity.pdbx_description
1 polymer ?
#
loop_
_entity_poly.entity_id
_entity_poly.type
_entity_poly.pdbx_seq_one_letter_code
_entity_poly.pdbx_strand_id
1 'polypeptide(L)'
;MQQLHLTPIHPGKVLQDELEEINVSSEALANHIEIPPSIIHDICDGKKDINALLAMKLSRALGASPQFWLNLQNNWEISQIKESEYQNIQSIAA
;
A
#
# COMPACT_ATOMS: atom_id res chain seq x y z
N MET A 1 1.89 18.44 21.75
CA MET A 1 2.89 17.65 21.03
C MET A 1 2.86 18.01 19.54
N GLN A 2 4.02 18.12 18.99
CA GLN A 2 4.11 18.44 17.59
C GLN A 2 3.61 17.30 16.72
N GLN A 3 2.64 17.60 15.89
CA GLN A 3 2.16 16.64 14.94
C GLN A 3 3.14 16.52 13.77
N LEU A 4 3.59 15.33 13.50
CA LEU A 4 4.41 15.10 12.33
C LEU A 4 3.52 15.07 11.10
N HIS A 5 3.86 15.93 10.15
CA HIS A 5 3.09 16.01 8.92
C HIS A 5 3.76 15.19 7.83
N LEU A 6 3.86 13.90 8.11
CA LEU A 6 4.44 12.99 7.14
C LEU A 6 3.44 12.73 6.04
N THR A 7 3.87 12.96 4.82
CA THR A 7 3.05 12.63 3.68
C THR A 7 2.96 11.12 3.60
N PRO A 8 1.75 10.55 3.59
CA PRO A 8 1.63 9.11 3.39
C PRO A 8 2.23 8.71 2.05
N ILE A 9 2.95 7.61 2.06
CA ILE A 9 3.59 7.11 0.85
C ILE A 9 2.83 5.91 0.33
N HIS A 10 2.93 5.70 -0.96
CA HIS A 10 2.28 4.55 -1.58
C HIS A 10 2.90 3.27 -1.01
N PRO A 11 2.08 2.24 -0.72
CA PRO A 11 2.61 1.00 -0.13
C PRO A 11 3.66 0.33 -1.01
N GLY A 12 3.67 0.62 -2.31
CA GLY A 12 4.69 0.07 -3.20
C GLY A 12 6.09 0.48 -2.81
N LYS A 13 6.26 1.68 -2.27
CA LYS A 13 7.57 2.12 -1.81
C LYS A 13 8.02 1.30 -0.62
N VAL A 14 7.09 1.02 0.30
CA VAL A 14 7.40 0.18 1.46
C VAL A 14 7.75 -1.23 1.00
N LEU A 15 7.00 -1.76 0.03
CA LEU A 15 7.27 -3.08 -0.52
C LEU A 15 8.66 -3.13 -1.16
N GLN A 16 8.99 -2.12 -1.94
CA GLN A 16 10.31 -2.07 -2.58
C GLN A 16 11.42 -2.05 -1.54
N ASP A 17 11.29 -1.21 -0.51
CA ASP A 17 12.29 -1.14 0.54
C ASP A 17 12.44 -2.47 1.27
N GLU A 18 11.32 -3.13 1.54
CA GLU A 18 11.34 -4.42 2.22
C GLU A 18 12.08 -5.47 1.38
N LEU A 19 11.78 -5.51 0.09
CA LEU A 19 12.42 -6.48 -0.80
C LEU A 19 13.92 -6.23 -0.90
N GLU A 20 14.31 -4.95 -0.95
CA GLU A 20 15.73 -4.62 -0.98
C GLU A 20 16.43 -5.07 0.29
N GLU A 21 15.77 -4.87 1.42
CA GLU A 21 16.37 -5.23 2.71
C GLU A 21 16.60 -6.73 2.84
N ILE A 22 15.64 -7.54 2.36
CA ILE A 22 15.79 -8.99 2.43
C ILE A 22 16.48 -9.58 1.19
N ASN A 23 16.87 -8.72 0.26
CA ASN A 23 17.60 -9.11 -0.95
C ASN A 23 16.80 -10.10 -1.81
N VAL A 24 15.51 -9.78 -2.01
CA VAL A 24 14.62 -10.58 -2.86
C VAL A 24 14.16 -9.72 -4.01
N SER A 25 14.21 -10.26 -5.23
CA SER A 25 13.77 -9.51 -6.40
C SER A 25 12.25 -9.50 -6.52
N SER A 26 11.74 -8.53 -7.28
CA SER A 26 10.30 -8.48 -7.58
C SER A 26 9.83 -9.75 -8.25
N GLU A 27 10.65 -10.28 -9.16
CA GLU A 27 10.32 -11.52 -9.87
C GLU A 27 10.23 -12.70 -8.92
N ALA A 28 11.20 -12.80 -8.00
CA ALA A 28 11.20 -13.90 -7.03
C ALA A 28 9.97 -13.84 -6.13
N LEU A 29 9.61 -12.65 -5.66
CA LEU A 29 8.41 -12.50 -4.86
C LEU A 29 7.17 -12.88 -5.66
N ALA A 30 7.06 -12.36 -6.88
CA ALA A 30 5.89 -12.62 -7.72
C ALA A 30 5.70 -14.11 -7.96
N ASN A 31 6.80 -14.81 -8.28
CA ASN A 31 6.73 -16.24 -8.47
C ASN A 31 6.32 -16.96 -7.20
N HIS A 32 6.85 -16.51 -6.07
CA HIS A 32 6.55 -17.16 -4.79
C HIS A 32 5.08 -17.03 -4.40
N ILE A 33 4.47 -15.88 -4.68
CA ILE A 33 3.06 -15.67 -4.34
C ILE A 33 2.13 -15.88 -5.54
N GLU A 34 2.68 -16.40 -6.64
CA GLU A 34 1.91 -16.87 -7.80
C GLU A 34 1.12 -15.77 -8.49
N ILE A 35 1.78 -14.67 -8.76
CA ILE A 35 1.20 -13.59 -9.56
C ILE A 35 2.21 -13.16 -10.63
N PRO A 36 1.74 -12.50 -11.70
CA PRO A 36 2.67 -12.01 -12.72
C PRO A 36 3.64 -10.98 -12.15
N PRO A 37 4.92 -11.04 -12.52
CA PRO A 37 5.89 -10.06 -12.04
C PRO A 37 5.51 -8.62 -12.35
N SER A 38 4.80 -8.37 -13.46
CA SER A 38 4.38 -7.01 -13.80
C SER A 38 3.51 -6.39 -12.73
N ILE A 39 2.73 -7.21 -12.00
CA ILE A 39 1.88 -6.72 -10.93
C ILE A 39 2.76 -6.13 -9.82
N ILE A 40 3.81 -6.85 -9.42
CA ILE A 40 4.71 -6.36 -8.38
C ILE A 40 5.43 -5.10 -8.85
N HIS A 41 5.91 -5.09 -10.10
CA HIS A 41 6.57 -3.89 -10.64
C HIS A 41 5.65 -2.69 -10.60
N ASP A 42 4.39 -2.86 -11.00
CA ASP A 42 3.44 -1.76 -11.02
C ASP A 42 3.13 -1.26 -9.62
N ILE A 43 3.05 -2.17 -8.65
CA ILE A 43 2.83 -1.76 -7.26
C ILE A 43 4.02 -0.95 -6.76
N CYS A 44 5.24 -1.44 -7.00
CA CYS A 44 6.44 -0.73 -6.55
C CYS A 44 6.57 0.64 -7.22
N ASP A 45 6.08 0.77 -8.43
CA ASP A 45 6.10 2.04 -9.16
C ASP A 45 4.95 2.96 -8.78
N GLY A 46 4.07 2.54 -7.88
CA GLY A 46 2.94 3.34 -7.47
C GLY A 46 1.79 3.37 -8.48
N LYS A 47 1.82 2.46 -9.46
CA LYS A 47 0.82 2.43 -10.52
C LYS A 47 -0.33 1.48 -10.23
N LYS A 48 -0.20 0.64 -9.22
CA LYS A 48 -1.23 -0.33 -8.88
C LYS A 48 -1.36 -0.41 -7.38
N ASP A 49 -2.60 -0.54 -6.94
CA ASP A 49 -2.93 -0.56 -5.52
C ASP A 49 -2.90 -1.98 -4.97
N ILE A 50 -2.73 -2.07 -3.66
CA ILE A 50 -2.76 -3.35 -2.96
C ILE A 50 -4.19 -3.61 -2.49
N ASN A 51 -4.79 -4.67 -3.02
CA ASN A 51 -6.13 -5.08 -2.60
C ASN A 51 -6.03 -6.15 -1.50
N ALA A 52 -7.19 -6.59 -1.01
CA ALA A 52 -7.22 -7.52 0.11
C ALA A 52 -6.51 -8.84 -0.19
N LEU A 53 -6.72 -9.41 -1.36
CA LEU A 53 -6.07 -10.67 -1.70
C LEU A 53 -4.56 -10.53 -1.75
N LEU A 54 -4.10 -9.44 -2.36
CA LEU A 54 -2.67 -9.18 -2.46
C LEU A 54 -2.07 -8.94 -1.07
N ALA A 55 -2.79 -8.21 -0.21
CA ALA A 55 -2.34 -8.01 1.17
C ALA A 55 -2.20 -9.33 1.91
N MET A 56 -3.12 -10.27 1.69
CA MET A 56 -3.02 -11.60 2.29
C MET A 56 -1.80 -12.33 1.78
N LYS A 57 -1.54 -12.29 0.48
CA LYS A 57 -0.38 -12.97 -0.11
C LYS A 57 0.92 -12.37 0.40
N LEU A 58 1.00 -11.05 0.45
CA LEU A 58 2.20 -10.38 0.97
C LEU A 58 2.43 -10.71 2.43
N SER A 59 1.35 -10.78 3.21
CA SER A 59 1.43 -11.12 4.61
C SER A 59 2.05 -12.51 4.81
N ARG A 60 1.61 -13.47 4.02
CA ARG A 60 2.15 -14.83 4.12
C ARG A 60 3.61 -14.88 3.72
N ALA A 61 3.99 -14.11 2.72
CA ALA A 61 5.37 -14.16 2.21
C ALA A 61 6.34 -13.35 3.06
N LEU A 62 5.91 -12.21 3.58
CA LEU A 62 6.82 -11.25 4.20
C LEU A 62 6.65 -11.10 5.71
N GLY A 63 5.58 -11.66 6.27
CA GLY A 63 5.42 -11.71 7.73
C GLY A 63 4.62 -10.58 8.35
N ALA A 64 4.44 -9.46 7.68
CA ALA A 64 3.60 -8.40 8.19
C ALA A 64 2.13 -8.79 8.01
N SER A 65 1.24 -8.24 8.86
CA SER A 65 -0.18 -8.60 8.75
C SER A 65 -0.81 -8.01 7.50
N PRO A 66 -1.93 -8.58 7.02
CA PRO A 66 -2.65 -7.97 5.91
C PRO A 66 -3.08 -6.54 6.23
N GLN A 67 -3.46 -6.28 7.49
CA GLN A 67 -3.86 -4.95 7.91
C GLN A 67 -2.75 -3.93 7.74
N PHE A 68 -1.50 -4.35 7.95
CA PHE A 68 -0.37 -3.47 7.74
C PHE A 68 -0.38 -2.91 6.32
N TRP A 69 -0.51 -3.80 5.32
CA TRP A 69 -0.49 -3.39 3.92
C TRP A 69 -1.72 -2.58 3.56
N LEU A 70 -2.89 -2.97 4.07
CA LEU A 70 -4.12 -2.26 3.76
C LEU A 70 -4.18 -0.90 4.44
N ASN A 71 -3.60 -0.77 5.63
CA ASN A 71 -3.53 0.54 6.28
C ASN A 71 -2.67 1.50 5.47
N LEU A 72 -1.53 1.03 4.96
CA LEU A 72 -0.69 1.86 4.09
C LEU A 72 -1.45 2.29 2.85
N GLN A 73 -2.15 1.36 2.22
CA GLN A 73 -2.92 1.65 1.01
C GLN A 73 -4.02 2.66 1.29
N ASN A 74 -4.79 2.45 2.35
CA ASN A 74 -5.91 3.32 2.69
C ASN A 74 -5.42 4.72 3.02
N ASN A 75 -4.36 4.83 3.81
CA ASN A 75 -3.83 6.14 4.19
C ASN A 75 -3.36 6.90 2.96
N TRP A 76 -2.71 6.21 2.04
CA TRP A 76 -2.26 6.86 0.81
C TRP A 76 -3.45 7.33 -0.03
N GLU A 77 -4.46 6.47 -0.20
CA GLU A 77 -5.64 6.83 -0.99
C GLU A 77 -6.34 8.05 -0.40
N ILE A 78 -6.50 8.06 0.92
CA ILE A 78 -7.14 9.20 1.59
C ILE A 78 -6.36 10.47 1.31
N SER A 79 -5.02 10.39 1.33
CA SER A 79 -4.19 11.57 1.11
C SER A 79 -4.28 12.12 -0.31
N GLN A 80 -4.76 11.31 -1.26
CA GLN A 80 -4.86 11.73 -2.66
C GLN A 80 -6.20 12.42 -2.95
N ILE A 81 -7.16 12.33 -2.05
CA ILE A 81 -8.49 12.91 -2.26
C ILE A 81 -8.45 14.37 -1.88
N LYS A 82 -8.96 15.23 -2.77
CA LYS A 82 -8.99 16.66 -2.51
C LYS A 82 -10.18 17.00 -1.63
N GLU A 83 -9.96 17.89 -0.68
CA GLU A 83 -11.03 18.31 0.23
C GLU A 83 -12.23 18.86 -0.54
N SER A 84 -11.99 19.48 -1.69
CA SER A 84 -13.08 20.02 -2.51
C SER A 84 -14.08 18.98 -2.95
N GLU A 85 -13.68 17.69 -2.92
CA GLU A 85 -14.58 16.62 -3.35
C GLU A 85 -15.60 16.24 -2.29
N TYR A 86 -15.40 16.64 -1.03
CA TYR A 86 -16.31 16.24 0.04
C TYR A 86 -16.64 17.37 1.04
N GLN A 87 -16.06 18.56 0.84
CA GLN A 87 -16.21 19.63 1.85
C GLN A 87 -17.63 20.13 1.98
N ASN A 88 -18.47 19.93 0.95
CA ASN A 88 -19.85 20.38 0.97
C ASN A 88 -20.79 19.41 1.66
N ILE A 89 -20.28 18.25 2.05
CA ILE A 89 -21.13 17.24 2.69
C ILE A 89 -21.31 17.62 4.15
N GLN A 90 -22.57 17.82 4.54
CA GLN A 90 -22.92 18.19 5.89
C GLN A 90 -23.20 16.95 6.72
N SER A 91 -22.91 17.05 8.02
CA SER A 91 -23.28 15.97 8.93
C SER A 91 -24.80 15.90 9.05
N ILE A 92 -25.32 14.68 8.96
CA ILE A 92 -26.73 14.44 9.24
C ILE A 92 -26.92 13.86 10.63
N ALA A 93 -25.82 13.50 11.30
CA ALA A 93 -25.87 13.01 12.67
C ALA A 93 -25.90 14.19 13.62
N ALA A 94 -26.69 14.07 14.69
CA ALA A 94 -26.83 15.13 15.67
C ALA A 94 -25.54 15.30 16.49
#